data_05787313260660e57c7d28b935657db6
#
_entry.id   05787313260660e57c7d28b935657db6
#
_cell.length_a   1.000
_cell.length_b   1.000
_cell.length_c   1.000
_cell.angle_alpha   90.00
_cell.angle_beta   90.00
_cell.angle_gamma   90.00
#
_symmetry.space_group_name_H-M   'P 1'
#
loop_
_entity.id
_entity.type
_entity.pdbx_description
1 polymer ?
#
loop_
_entity_poly.entity_id
_entity_poly.type
_entity_poly.pdbx_seq_one_letter_code
_entity_poly.pdbx_strand_id
1 'polypeptide(L)'
;MGTRRDKAQRSQALIEFALVSPVLLLLLFGVVDIGRAIFYYDTINHAAREGARVAVRASNQLPTNSDVLGTVNSQMLGTPVTAPCPQGPVTGATPPDNSAWLYITEPNPPGTVEATPPPNAPGGEYSANANGSCSAVNPADGNKQLQVTVRFNLVLITPVVAQATANHIVMSAAAVFRTEY
;
A
#
# COMPACT_ATOMS: atom_id res chain seq x y z
N MET A 1 -12.44 -58.33 23.86
CA MET A 1 -13.72 -57.58 23.98
C MET A 1 -13.48 -56.05 24.06
N GLY A 2 -12.50 -55.49 23.36
CA GLY A 2 -12.07 -54.08 23.40
C GLY A 2 -12.49 -53.17 22.23
N THR A 3 -13.03 -53.71 21.16
CA THR A 3 -13.07 -53.02 19.87
C THR A 3 -14.25 -52.05 19.63
N ARG A 4 -15.33 -52.12 20.38
CA ARG A 4 -16.49 -51.22 20.18
C ARG A 4 -16.35 -49.89 20.93
N ARG A 5 -15.75 -49.88 22.12
CA ARG A 5 -15.53 -48.67 22.91
C ARG A 5 -14.47 -47.76 22.29
N ASP A 6 -13.39 -48.33 21.73
CA ASP A 6 -12.34 -47.58 21.06
C ASP A 6 -12.80 -46.91 19.78
N LYS A 7 -13.73 -47.54 19.03
CA LYS A 7 -14.34 -46.93 17.83
C LYS A 7 -15.27 -45.77 18.19
N ALA A 8 -16.06 -45.87 19.24
CA ALA A 8 -16.92 -44.76 19.68
C ALA A 8 -16.12 -43.57 20.18
N GLN A 9 -15.03 -43.78 20.93
CA GLN A 9 -14.14 -42.70 21.38
C GLN A 9 -13.42 -42.03 20.25
N ARG A 10 -12.96 -42.77 19.21
CA ARG A 10 -12.33 -42.19 18.02
C ARG A 10 -13.31 -41.37 17.19
N SER A 11 -14.56 -41.84 17.06
CA SER A 11 -15.56 -41.04 16.29
C SER A 11 -15.97 -39.79 17.06
N GLN A 12 -16.03 -39.80 18.38
CA GLN A 12 -16.30 -38.62 19.19
C GLN A 12 -15.15 -37.59 19.06
N ALA A 13 -13.89 -38.01 19.17
CA ALA A 13 -12.73 -37.15 19.00
C ALA A 13 -12.66 -36.51 17.59
N LEU A 14 -13.07 -37.23 16.53
CA LEU A 14 -13.14 -36.70 15.19
C LEU A 14 -14.21 -35.61 15.03
N ILE A 15 -15.37 -35.80 15.66
CA ILE A 15 -16.44 -34.78 15.65
C ILE A 15 -16.01 -33.54 16.40
N GLU A 16 -15.38 -33.69 17.57
CA GLU A 16 -14.86 -32.60 18.38
C GLU A 16 -13.78 -31.81 17.62
N PHE A 17 -12.82 -32.52 16.98
CA PHE A 17 -11.83 -31.90 16.12
C PHE A 17 -12.45 -31.18 14.93
N ALA A 18 -13.44 -31.79 14.25
CA ALA A 18 -14.13 -31.19 13.13
C ALA A 18 -14.86 -29.89 13.50
N LEU A 19 -15.30 -29.78 14.76
CA LEU A 19 -15.99 -28.58 15.26
C LEU A 19 -15.02 -27.47 15.68
N VAL A 20 -13.84 -27.83 16.19
CA VAL A 20 -12.82 -26.88 16.64
C VAL A 20 -11.92 -26.41 15.50
N SER A 21 -11.64 -27.27 14.51
CA SER A 21 -10.69 -26.99 13.44
C SER A 21 -11.04 -25.75 12.59
N PRO A 22 -12.31 -25.46 12.23
CA PRO A 22 -12.62 -24.23 11.47
C PRO A 22 -12.29 -22.97 12.26
N VAL A 23 -12.52 -22.95 13.58
CA VAL A 23 -12.21 -21.80 14.44
C VAL A 23 -10.69 -21.61 14.53
N LEU A 24 -9.94 -22.70 14.69
CA LEU A 24 -8.49 -22.67 14.74
C LEU A 24 -7.90 -22.15 13.42
N LEU A 25 -8.41 -22.63 12.27
CA LEU A 25 -7.98 -22.17 10.96
C LEU A 25 -8.30 -20.69 10.73
N LEU A 26 -9.46 -20.24 11.17
CA LEU A 26 -9.83 -18.82 11.06
C LEU A 26 -8.88 -17.94 11.86
N LEU A 27 -8.52 -18.32 13.08
CA LEU A 27 -7.54 -17.60 13.90
C LEU A 27 -6.16 -17.60 13.23
N LEU A 28 -5.72 -18.74 12.70
CA LEU A 28 -4.42 -18.85 12.04
C LEU A 28 -4.33 -17.95 10.80
N PHE A 29 -5.33 -18.00 9.94
CA PHE A 29 -5.36 -17.12 8.75
C PHE A 29 -5.49 -15.65 9.13
N GLY A 30 -6.24 -15.31 10.18
CA GLY A 30 -6.32 -13.96 10.69
C GLY A 30 -4.97 -13.40 11.14
N VAL A 31 -4.18 -14.20 11.84
CA VAL A 31 -2.80 -13.82 12.23
C VAL A 31 -1.90 -13.62 11.02
N VAL A 32 -2.04 -14.48 10.00
CA VAL A 32 -1.28 -14.33 8.75
C VAL A 32 -1.65 -13.03 8.02
N ASP A 33 -2.93 -12.69 7.94
CA ASP A 33 -3.38 -11.44 7.28
C ASP A 33 -2.87 -10.20 8.02
N ILE A 34 -2.90 -10.21 9.37
CA ILE A 34 -2.33 -9.11 10.18
C ILE A 34 -0.82 -9.00 9.94
N GLY A 35 -0.09 -10.12 9.93
CA GLY A 35 1.34 -10.13 9.66
C GLY A 35 1.68 -9.54 8.28
N ARG A 36 0.90 -9.91 7.25
CA ARG A 36 1.04 -9.34 5.91
C ARG A 36 0.73 -7.85 5.87
N ALA A 37 -0.32 -7.41 6.57
CA ALA A 37 -0.67 -6.00 6.64
C ALA A 37 0.44 -5.15 7.25
N ILE A 38 1.04 -5.60 8.37
CA ILE A 38 2.17 -4.91 9.01
C ILE A 38 3.38 -4.89 8.07
N PHE A 39 3.71 -6.02 7.46
CA PHE A 39 4.84 -6.12 6.51
C PHE A 39 4.68 -5.15 5.34
N TYR A 40 3.52 -5.10 4.70
CA TYR A 40 3.28 -4.17 3.60
C TYR A 40 3.24 -2.72 4.05
N TYR A 41 2.71 -2.45 5.24
CA TYR A 41 2.73 -1.11 5.82
C TYR A 41 4.16 -0.57 6.00
N ASP A 42 5.05 -1.38 6.55
CA ASP A 42 6.46 -1.01 6.67
C ASP A 42 7.13 -0.85 5.30
N THR A 43 6.84 -1.75 4.38
CA THR A 43 7.38 -1.71 3.01
C THR A 43 6.99 -0.42 2.29
N ILE A 44 5.72 0.00 2.31
CA ILE A 44 5.30 1.24 1.66
C ILE A 44 5.86 2.49 2.35
N ASN A 45 6.05 2.47 3.66
CA ASN A 45 6.72 3.56 4.39
C ASN A 45 8.19 3.71 3.97
N HIS A 46 8.92 2.60 3.85
CA HIS A 46 10.28 2.60 3.35
C HIS A 46 10.35 3.08 1.89
N ALA A 47 9.48 2.55 1.04
CA ALA A 47 9.43 2.92 -0.37
C ALA A 47 9.12 4.41 -0.57
N ALA A 48 8.17 4.97 0.19
CA ALA A 48 7.84 6.40 0.14
C ALA A 48 9.03 7.28 0.56
N ARG A 49 9.74 6.91 1.62
CA ARG A 49 10.93 7.66 2.10
C ARG A 49 12.09 7.60 1.11
N GLU A 50 12.41 6.43 0.57
CA GLU A 50 13.47 6.28 -0.42
C GLU A 50 13.12 6.99 -1.73
N GLY A 51 11.87 6.88 -2.19
CA GLY A 51 11.37 7.64 -3.34
C GLY A 51 11.50 9.16 -3.14
N ALA A 52 11.11 9.67 -1.97
CA ALA A 52 11.22 11.09 -1.64
C ALA A 52 12.69 11.54 -1.54
N ARG A 53 13.59 10.70 -0.99
CA ARG A 53 15.02 11.00 -0.96
C ARG A 53 15.64 11.11 -2.34
N VAL A 54 15.24 10.26 -3.27
CA VAL A 54 15.69 10.35 -4.67
C VAL A 54 15.12 11.59 -5.33
N ALA A 55 13.85 11.90 -5.10
CA ALA A 55 13.16 13.05 -5.70
C ALA A 55 13.83 14.40 -5.42
N VAL A 56 14.50 14.54 -4.25
CA VAL A 56 15.08 15.82 -3.80
C VAL A 56 16.60 15.91 -3.94
N ARG A 57 17.26 14.84 -4.34
CA ARG A 57 18.73 14.74 -4.34
C ARG A 57 19.35 15.64 -5.40
N ALA A 58 20.29 16.49 -4.98
CA ALA A 58 21.18 17.19 -5.87
C ALA A 58 22.16 16.21 -6.54
N SER A 59 22.19 16.18 -7.87
CA SER A 59 23.12 15.36 -8.65
C SER A 59 23.42 16.06 -9.99
N ASN A 60 24.47 15.61 -10.70
CA ASN A 60 24.82 16.18 -12.01
C ASN A 60 23.68 16.06 -13.03
N GLN A 61 22.86 15.04 -12.88
CA GLN A 61 21.60 14.89 -13.59
C GLN A 61 20.47 14.88 -12.54
N LEU A 62 19.63 15.89 -12.58
CA LEU A 62 18.52 16.01 -11.64
C LEU A 62 17.54 14.85 -11.82
N PRO A 63 16.96 14.34 -10.70
CA PRO A 63 16.06 13.21 -10.75
C PRO A 63 14.77 13.52 -11.52
N THR A 64 14.20 12.49 -12.10
CA THR A 64 12.93 12.54 -12.80
C THR A 64 11.88 11.67 -12.13
N ASN A 65 10.61 11.79 -12.51
CA ASN A 65 9.54 10.91 -12.03
C ASN A 65 9.84 9.43 -12.26
N SER A 66 10.52 9.10 -13.37
CA SER A 66 10.90 7.70 -13.66
C SER A 66 11.96 7.16 -12.69
N ASP A 67 12.87 8.01 -12.23
CA ASP A 67 13.88 7.61 -11.24
C ASP A 67 13.23 7.34 -9.89
N VAL A 68 12.27 8.18 -9.49
CA VAL A 68 11.48 7.96 -8.27
C VAL A 68 10.65 6.69 -8.38
N LEU A 69 9.94 6.49 -9.51
CA LEU A 69 9.15 5.28 -9.74
C LEU A 69 10.02 4.03 -9.72
N GLY A 70 11.18 4.05 -10.39
CA GLY A 70 12.13 2.93 -10.39
C GLY A 70 12.62 2.59 -8.98
N THR A 71 12.92 3.61 -8.18
CA THR A 71 13.34 3.43 -6.78
C THR A 71 12.23 2.82 -5.93
N VAL A 72 11.03 3.39 -5.98
CA VAL A 72 9.87 2.88 -5.24
C VAL A 72 9.57 1.43 -5.65
N ASN A 73 9.58 1.13 -6.95
CA ASN A 73 9.33 -0.21 -7.46
C ASN A 73 10.36 -1.24 -6.95
N SER A 74 11.63 -0.84 -6.84
CA SER A 74 12.69 -1.72 -6.30
C SER A 74 12.48 -2.05 -4.82
N GLN A 75 11.89 -1.14 -4.04
CA GLN A 75 11.60 -1.34 -2.62
C GLN A 75 10.31 -2.16 -2.38
N MET A 76 9.42 -2.24 -3.35
CA MET A 76 8.13 -2.92 -3.22
C MET A 76 8.18 -4.44 -3.42
N LEU A 77 9.39 -5.04 -3.47
CA LEU A 77 9.61 -6.49 -3.47
C LEU A 77 8.78 -7.27 -4.51
N GLY A 78 8.69 -6.75 -5.73
CA GLY A 78 7.95 -7.38 -6.83
C GLY A 78 6.46 -7.06 -6.86
N THR A 79 5.96 -6.23 -5.95
CA THR A 79 4.60 -5.67 -6.02
C THR A 79 4.52 -4.68 -7.17
N PRO A 80 3.56 -4.78 -8.09
CA PRO A 80 3.42 -3.83 -9.19
C PRO A 80 3.12 -2.42 -8.66
N VAL A 81 3.91 -1.43 -9.10
CA VAL A 81 3.70 -0.03 -8.79
C VAL A 81 3.41 0.74 -10.07
N THR A 82 2.34 1.49 -10.06
CA THR A 82 1.95 2.35 -11.19
C THR A 82 1.86 3.79 -10.72
N ALA A 83 2.36 4.72 -11.53
CA ALA A 83 2.17 6.15 -11.32
C ALA A 83 0.92 6.59 -12.11
N PRO A 84 -0.25 6.73 -11.48
CA PRO A 84 -1.49 7.04 -12.19
C PRO A 84 -1.56 8.47 -12.70
N CYS A 85 -0.68 9.33 -12.24
CA CYS A 85 -0.67 10.74 -12.57
C CYS A 85 0.69 11.17 -13.13
N PRO A 86 0.71 11.94 -14.23
CA PRO A 86 -0.37 12.29 -15.15
C PRO A 86 -0.63 11.24 -16.23
N GLN A 87 0.03 10.09 -16.18
CA GLN A 87 0.22 9.18 -17.32
C GLN A 87 -0.13 7.71 -17.00
N GLY A 88 -1.07 7.45 -16.19
CA GLY A 88 -1.48 6.05 -15.96
C GLY A 88 -2.94 5.83 -16.34
N PRO A 89 -3.29 4.74 -17.00
CA PRO A 89 -4.68 4.34 -17.11
C PRO A 89 -5.13 3.88 -15.73
N VAL A 90 -5.73 4.77 -14.96
CA VAL A 90 -6.29 4.41 -13.66
C VAL A 90 -7.79 4.47 -13.76
N THR A 91 -8.40 3.30 -13.67
CA THR A 91 -9.83 3.12 -13.54
C THR A 91 -10.14 2.70 -12.11
N GLY A 92 -10.87 3.53 -11.38
CA GLY A 92 -11.33 3.20 -10.03
C GLY A 92 -10.75 4.08 -8.92
N ALA A 93 -11.29 3.89 -7.71
CA ALA A 93 -10.96 4.68 -6.52
C ALA A 93 -9.76 4.11 -5.73
N THR A 94 -9.35 2.88 -6.02
CA THR A 94 -8.31 2.14 -5.30
C THR A 94 -7.35 1.47 -6.27
N PRO A 95 -6.08 1.24 -5.88
CA PRO A 95 -5.18 0.42 -6.67
C PRO A 95 -5.78 -0.96 -6.99
N PRO A 96 -5.38 -1.59 -8.10
CA PRO A 96 -5.71 -2.98 -8.34
C PRO A 96 -5.25 -3.88 -7.18
N ASP A 97 -5.82 -5.08 -7.11
CA ASP A 97 -5.52 -6.05 -6.06
C ASP A 97 -4.02 -6.32 -5.92
N ASN A 98 -3.52 -6.26 -4.70
CA ASN A 98 -2.11 -6.46 -4.34
C ASN A 98 -1.14 -5.62 -5.20
N SER A 99 -1.53 -4.40 -5.54
CA SER A 99 -0.69 -3.45 -6.27
C SER A 99 -0.66 -2.09 -5.58
N ALA A 100 0.23 -1.22 -6.04
CA ALA A 100 0.39 0.12 -5.49
C ALA A 100 0.27 1.21 -6.55
N TRP A 101 -0.19 2.38 -6.11
CA TRP A 101 -0.10 3.63 -6.83
C TRP A 101 0.91 4.54 -6.19
N LEU A 102 1.71 5.21 -7.03
CA LEU A 102 2.69 6.21 -6.64
C LEU A 102 2.21 7.58 -7.05
N TYR A 103 2.18 8.51 -6.11
CA TYR A 103 1.93 9.92 -6.36
C TYR A 103 3.14 10.74 -5.95
N ILE A 104 3.50 11.71 -6.80
CA ILE A 104 4.60 12.63 -6.55
C ILE A 104 4.00 14.03 -6.68
N THR A 105 3.87 14.72 -5.57
CA THR A 105 3.17 16.00 -5.47
C THR A 105 4.05 17.08 -4.85
N GLU A 106 3.68 18.34 -5.07
CA GLU A 106 4.23 19.50 -4.39
C GLU A 106 3.19 19.95 -3.34
N PRO A 107 3.45 19.83 -2.03
CA PRO A 107 2.49 20.19 -0.99
C PRO A 107 2.13 21.67 -1.03
N ASN A 108 0.85 21.98 -0.92
CA ASN A 108 0.36 23.36 -0.86
C ASN A 108 -0.69 23.51 0.28
N PRO A 109 -0.45 24.32 1.31
CA PRO A 109 0.77 25.13 1.51
C PRO A 109 1.99 24.29 1.86
N PRO A 110 3.22 24.82 1.64
CA PRO A 110 4.45 24.14 2.01
C PRO A 110 4.48 23.77 3.50
N GLY A 111 5.02 22.58 3.82
CA GLY A 111 5.08 22.06 5.20
C GLY A 111 3.87 21.23 5.62
N THR A 112 2.86 21.09 4.78
CA THR A 112 1.72 20.20 5.01
C THR A 112 1.94 18.85 4.34
N VAL A 113 1.25 17.82 4.84
CA VAL A 113 1.13 16.53 4.13
C VAL A 113 -0.20 16.58 3.38
N GLU A 114 -0.14 16.46 2.07
CA GLU A 114 -1.35 16.44 1.25
C GLU A 114 -2.13 15.16 1.46
N ALA A 115 -3.45 15.27 1.27
CA ALA A 115 -4.35 14.11 1.30
C ALA A 115 -3.94 13.07 0.25
N THR A 116 -4.15 11.82 0.56
CA THR A 116 -3.88 10.70 -0.34
C THR A 116 -5.18 9.98 -0.67
N PRO A 117 -5.51 9.84 -1.92
CA PRO A 117 -4.83 10.33 -3.13
C PRO A 117 -4.91 11.84 -3.27
N PRO A 118 -3.94 12.46 -3.97
CA PRO A 118 -3.97 13.89 -4.20
C PRO A 118 -5.22 14.31 -4.99
N PRO A 119 -5.67 15.55 -4.80
CA PRO A 119 -6.79 16.12 -5.55
C PRO A 119 -6.59 15.95 -7.07
N ASN A 120 -7.68 15.74 -7.78
CA ASN A 120 -7.71 15.44 -9.24
C ASN A 120 -7.00 14.13 -9.65
N ALA A 121 -6.53 13.33 -8.69
CA ALA A 121 -6.08 11.97 -8.98
C ALA A 121 -7.26 11.00 -8.86
N PRO A 122 -7.22 9.86 -9.55
CA PRO A 122 -8.20 8.81 -9.37
C PRO A 122 -8.33 8.40 -7.90
N GLY A 123 -9.55 8.43 -7.37
CA GLY A 123 -9.83 8.18 -5.95
C GLY A 123 -9.49 9.33 -5.00
N GLY A 124 -9.07 10.50 -5.50
CA GLY A 124 -8.85 11.71 -4.72
C GLY A 124 -10.08 12.61 -4.66
N GLU A 125 -10.12 13.48 -3.64
CA GLU A 125 -11.11 14.53 -3.58
C GLU A 125 -10.70 15.71 -4.46
N TYR A 126 -11.65 16.29 -5.18
CA TYR A 126 -11.43 17.52 -5.92
C TYR A 126 -11.26 18.68 -4.95
N SER A 127 -10.09 19.32 -4.94
CA SER A 127 -9.87 20.59 -4.26
C SER A 127 -9.36 21.62 -5.25
N ALA A 128 -10.08 22.71 -5.42
CA ALA A 128 -9.68 23.82 -6.29
C ALA A 128 -8.36 24.49 -5.86
N ASN A 129 -7.94 24.29 -4.63
CA ASN A 129 -6.74 24.90 -4.03
C ASN A 129 -5.53 23.94 -4.00
N ALA A 130 -5.70 22.71 -4.42
CA ALA A 130 -4.59 21.77 -4.43
C ALA A 130 -3.82 21.88 -5.72
N ASN A 131 -2.63 22.41 -5.64
CA ASN A 131 -1.64 22.34 -6.73
C ASN A 131 -1.03 20.93 -6.79
N GLY A 132 -1.88 19.91 -6.66
CA GLY A 132 -1.48 18.53 -6.78
C GLY A 132 -1.00 18.20 -8.19
N SER A 133 0.20 18.67 -8.53
CA SER A 133 0.91 18.11 -9.66
C SER A 133 1.29 16.68 -9.28
N CYS A 134 0.61 15.72 -9.85
CA CYS A 134 0.95 14.31 -9.68
C CYS A 134 2.32 13.93 -10.27
N SER A 135 3.01 14.87 -10.84
CA SER A 135 4.27 14.72 -11.57
C SER A 135 5.21 15.88 -11.22
N ALA A 136 5.47 16.04 -9.92
CA ALA A 136 6.22 17.18 -9.42
C ALA A 136 7.74 17.12 -9.69
N VAL A 137 8.27 15.96 -10.10
CA VAL A 137 9.70 15.76 -10.34
C VAL A 137 9.95 15.48 -11.82
N ASN A 138 10.30 16.55 -12.59
CA ASN A 138 10.55 16.33 -14.02
C ASN A 138 11.52 17.38 -14.66
N PRO A 139 12.69 17.66 -14.11
CA PRO A 139 13.05 17.73 -12.69
C PRO A 139 12.21 18.75 -11.93
N ALA A 140 12.19 18.66 -10.60
CA ALA A 140 11.52 19.65 -9.77
C ALA A 140 12.31 20.98 -9.76
N ASP A 141 11.60 22.05 -9.46
CA ASP A 141 12.24 23.33 -9.19
C ASP A 141 13.06 23.27 -7.89
N GLY A 142 14.11 24.09 -7.85
CA GLY A 142 14.94 24.19 -6.65
C GLY A 142 14.17 24.78 -5.45
N ASN A 143 14.59 24.39 -4.24
CA ASN A 143 14.03 24.88 -2.98
C ASN A 143 12.52 24.58 -2.79
N LYS A 144 12.00 23.53 -3.42
CA LYS A 144 10.63 23.07 -3.31
C LYS A 144 10.48 21.90 -2.35
N GLN A 145 9.30 21.77 -1.77
CA GLN A 145 8.93 20.58 -1.02
C GLN A 145 8.25 19.59 -1.94
N LEU A 146 8.70 18.33 -1.86
CA LEU A 146 8.15 17.23 -2.64
C LEU A 146 7.59 16.18 -1.69
N GLN A 147 6.40 15.72 -1.98
CA GLN A 147 5.75 14.61 -1.29
C GLN A 147 5.68 13.41 -2.22
N VAL A 148 6.19 12.29 -1.74
CA VAL A 148 6.02 10.99 -2.38
C VAL A 148 5.05 10.17 -1.54
N THR A 149 3.95 9.77 -2.17
CA THR A 149 2.89 8.98 -1.52
C THR A 149 2.73 7.66 -2.24
N VAL A 150 2.78 6.57 -1.47
CA VAL A 150 2.54 5.21 -1.95
C VAL A 150 1.22 4.72 -1.35
N ARG A 151 0.29 4.34 -2.20
CA ARG A 151 -1.01 3.77 -1.80
C ARG A 151 -1.09 2.33 -2.28
N PHE A 152 -1.30 1.41 -1.37
CA PHE A 152 -1.30 -0.04 -1.62
C PHE A 152 -2.64 -0.65 -1.27
N ASN A 153 -3.13 -1.57 -2.11
CA ASN A 153 -4.35 -2.32 -1.89
C ASN A 153 -4.04 -3.77 -1.53
N LEU A 154 -4.20 -4.12 -0.26
CA LEU A 154 -3.99 -5.48 0.25
C LEU A 154 -5.28 -6.28 0.18
N VAL A 155 -5.26 -7.39 -0.54
CA VAL A 155 -6.35 -8.38 -0.52
C VAL A 155 -6.15 -9.36 0.62
N LEU A 156 -7.21 -9.58 1.41
CA LEU A 156 -7.21 -10.47 2.56
C LEU A 156 -7.47 -11.92 2.14
N ILE A 157 -6.84 -12.85 2.85
CA ILE A 157 -7.01 -14.29 2.63
C ILE A 157 -8.16 -14.84 3.48
N THR A 158 -8.39 -14.25 4.65
CA THR A 158 -9.39 -14.74 5.61
C THR A 158 -10.81 -14.35 5.16
N PRO A 159 -11.69 -15.29 4.79
CA PRO A 159 -12.98 -14.97 4.18
C PRO A 159 -13.91 -14.16 5.11
N VAL A 160 -13.86 -14.40 6.42
CA VAL A 160 -14.70 -13.69 7.40
C VAL A 160 -14.27 -12.23 7.54
N VAL A 161 -12.96 -11.96 7.60
CA VAL A 161 -12.42 -10.59 7.67
C VAL A 161 -12.61 -9.89 6.33
N ALA A 162 -12.43 -10.60 5.24
CA ALA A 162 -12.66 -10.12 3.89
C ALA A 162 -14.10 -9.60 3.69
N GLN A 163 -15.11 -10.31 4.19
CA GLN A 163 -16.51 -9.84 4.11
C GLN A 163 -16.75 -8.56 4.92
N ALA A 164 -16.08 -8.39 6.05
CA ALA A 164 -16.22 -7.20 6.90
C ALA A 164 -15.52 -5.96 6.32
N THR A 165 -14.48 -6.13 5.49
CA THR A 165 -13.64 -5.06 4.93
C THR A 165 -13.80 -4.87 3.42
N ALA A 166 -14.88 -5.38 2.83
CA ALA A 166 -15.06 -5.42 1.37
C ALA A 166 -13.89 -6.10 0.64
N ASN A 167 -13.29 -7.12 1.25
CA ASN A 167 -12.22 -7.98 0.74
C ASN A 167 -10.83 -7.34 0.62
N HIS A 168 -10.66 -6.07 0.98
CA HIS A 168 -9.37 -5.38 0.85
C HIS A 168 -9.14 -4.36 1.95
N ILE A 169 -7.85 -4.05 2.20
CA ILE A 169 -7.41 -2.96 3.06
C ILE A 169 -6.53 -2.03 2.22
N VAL A 170 -6.95 -0.79 2.07
CA VAL A 170 -6.14 0.23 1.40
C VAL A 170 -5.26 0.92 2.44
N MET A 171 -3.94 0.81 2.25
CA MET A 171 -2.94 1.44 3.09
C MET A 171 -2.25 2.55 2.32
N SER A 172 -1.81 3.59 3.03
CA SER A 172 -1.14 4.73 2.44
C SER A 172 0.03 5.18 3.31
N ALA A 173 1.14 5.53 2.67
CA ALA A 173 2.30 6.11 3.31
C ALA A 173 2.79 7.30 2.50
N ALA A 174 3.17 8.38 3.17
CA ALA A 174 3.69 9.58 2.55
C ALA A 174 4.98 10.04 3.21
N ALA A 175 5.91 10.58 2.40
CA ALA A 175 7.13 11.21 2.87
C ALA A 175 7.31 12.56 2.16
N VAL A 176 7.65 13.59 2.94
CA VAL A 176 7.88 14.95 2.44
C VAL A 176 9.32 15.33 2.68
N PHE A 177 10.00 15.77 1.64
CA PHE A 177 11.37 16.25 1.68
C PHE A 177 11.48 17.55 0.88
N ARG A 178 12.56 18.30 1.11
CA ARG A 178 12.86 19.54 0.39
C ARG A 178 13.99 19.30 -0.59
N THR A 179 13.90 19.85 -1.79
CA THR A 179 14.98 19.77 -2.78
C THR A 179 16.25 20.42 -2.24
N GLU A 180 17.39 19.81 -2.52
CA GLU A 180 18.73 20.24 -2.04
C GLU A 180 19.42 21.19 -3.02
N TYR A 181 18.72 21.64 -4.04
CA TYR A 181 19.24 22.52 -5.13
C TYR A 181 18.36 23.72 -5.37
#